data_7e42e87f4af584bbf1b801eacdf816e4
#
_entry.id   7e42e87f4af584bbf1b801eacdf816e4
#
_cell.length_a   1.000
_cell.length_b   1.000
_cell.length_c   1.000
_cell.angle_alpha   90.00
_cell.angle_beta   90.00
_cell.angle_gamma   90.00
#
_symmetry.space_group_name_H-M   'P 1'
#
loop_
_entity.id
_entity.type
_entity.pdbx_description
1 polymer ?
#
loop_
_entity_poly.entity_id
_entity_poly.type
_entity_poly.pdbx_seq_one_letter_code
_entity_poly.pdbx_strand_id
1 'polypeptide(L)'
;KVMGAAVGRPVDGQKQSQEVAGYPAALSQAPAVSGEGTDFQLVWLRAMQGAGPEIATDELISAWLRHLGHVHGEYPYARANFGRDMPPPVSGVFDNPFREALGAVARADLWGMVAPGDPEQAAWFARRDAMIDHSGAGVEAAIWLAGMASAAFAEKDISRLIEQGLGLIPSDCRAARAVRDVVRWHGEHASWDRTREMLLRSYSSEDGRDSVVAAGLIALSLLNGRGDFERSVVTAASCGWSSGCTCAATGTLLGLVLGVEGLPDEWRSAARDQLVAGWGVVGLSRNASSGVLADQTCELGRLVARAGATPWEEL
;
A
#
# COMPACT_ATOMS: atom_id res chain seq x y z
N LYS A 1 -3.46 8.20 -3.92
CA LYS A 1 -2.16 7.58 -3.60
C LYS A 1 -1.00 8.55 -3.76
N VAL A 2 -0.68 8.95 -4.99
CA VAL A 2 0.55 9.73 -5.29
C VAL A 2 0.55 11.09 -4.58
N MET A 3 -0.60 11.74 -4.48
CA MET A 3 -0.74 13.00 -3.73
C MET A 3 -0.50 12.81 -2.23
N GLY A 4 -1.05 11.75 -1.64
CA GLY A 4 -0.74 11.39 -0.26
C GLY A 4 0.76 11.16 -0.06
N ALA A 5 1.39 10.34 -0.91
CA ALA A 5 2.83 10.12 -0.86
C ALA A 5 3.64 11.42 -0.95
N ALA A 6 3.21 12.37 -1.78
CA ALA A 6 3.89 13.65 -1.95
C ALA A 6 3.87 14.51 -0.67
N VAL A 7 2.78 14.44 0.11
CA VAL A 7 2.69 15.12 1.43
C VAL A 7 3.58 14.45 2.47
N GLY A 8 3.67 13.12 2.45
CA GLY A 8 4.49 12.37 3.41
C GLY A 8 6.00 12.46 3.16
N ARG A 9 6.43 12.57 1.90
CA ARG A 9 7.87 12.54 1.54
C ARG A 9 8.76 13.53 2.29
N PRO A 10 8.38 14.79 2.50
CA PRO A 10 9.24 15.75 3.20
C PRO A 10 9.58 15.35 4.64
N VAL A 11 8.74 14.53 5.27
CA VAL A 11 8.88 14.08 6.66
C VAL A 11 9.13 12.57 6.76
N ASP A 12 9.41 11.93 5.62
CA ASP A 12 9.71 10.49 5.56
C ASP A 12 11.02 10.18 6.29
N GLY A 13 11.04 9.09 7.06
CA GLY A 13 12.18 8.70 7.88
C GLY A 13 12.35 9.49 9.18
N GLN A 14 11.55 10.52 9.45
CA GLN A 14 11.62 11.27 10.71
C GLN A 14 11.04 10.42 11.85
N LYS A 15 11.88 10.12 12.87
CA LYS A 15 11.45 9.28 14.01
C LYS A 15 10.56 10.02 15.00
N GLN A 16 10.62 11.34 15.03
CA GLN A 16 9.78 12.20 15.86
C GLN A 16 8.49 12.56 15.12
N SER A 17 7.43 12.88 15.87
CA SER A 17 6.22 13.47 15.29
C SER A 17 6.53 14.84 14.67
N GLN A 18 5.85 15.14 13.58
CA GLN A 18 6.06 16.35 12.80
C GLN A 18 4.81 17.23 12.84
N GLU A 19 4.99 18.54 12.78
CA GLU A 19 3.87 19.45 12.57
C GLU A 19 3.70 19.67 11.06
N VAL A 20 2.61 19.12 10.50
CA VAL A 20 2.27 19.25 9.09
C VAL A 20 0.97 20.04 8.99
N ALA A 21 1.02 21.19 8.33
CA ALA A 21 -0.06 22.18 8.31
C ALA A 21 -1.07 22.02 7.15
N GLY A 22 -1.24 20.82 6.60
CA GLY A 22 -2.17 20.58 5.51
C GLY A 22 -1.49 20.43 4.14
N TYR A 23 -2.24 20.66 3.06
CA TYR A 23 -1.75 20.47 1.68
C TYR A 23 -0.66 21.50 1.33
N PRO A 24 0.56 21.08 0.98
CA PRO A 24 1.59 22.03 0.56
C PRO A 24 1.29 22.57 -0.83
N ALA A 25 0.98 23.87 -0.93
CA ALA A 25 0.68 24.55 -2.23
C ALA A 25 1.78 24.32 -3.30
N ALA A 26 3.03 24.08 -2.90
CA ALA A 26 4.12 23.74 -3.80
C ALA A 26 3.89 22.46 -4.60
N LEU A 27 3.09 21.52 -4.10
CA LEU A 27 2.78 20.26 -4.80
C LEU A 27 1.83 20.46 -5.99
N SER A 28 1.10 21.58 -6.05
CA SER A 28 0.20 21.89 -7.17
C SER A 28 0.95 22.34 -8.43
N GLN A 29 2.24 22.64 -8.35
CA GLN A 29 3.00 23.25 -9.45
C GLN A 29 3.77 22.26 -10.32
N ALA A 30 3.97 21.03 -9.88
CA ALA A 30 4.72 19.98 -10.60
C ALA A 30 3.87 18.75 -10.87
N PRO A 31 4.17 17.96 -11.92
CA PRO A 31 3.57 16.65 -12.10
C PRO A 31 3.81 15.75 -10.87
N ALA A 32 2.81 14.94 -10.55
CA ALA A 32 2.96 13.96 -9.48
C ALA A 32 3.96 12.87 -9.92
N VAL A 33 5.07 12.75 -9.20
CA VAL A 33 6.07 11.70 -9.43
C VAL A 33 5.76 10.52 -8.55
N SER A 34 5.74 9.31 -9.11
CA SER A 34 5.50 8.09 -8.34
C SER A 34 6.63 7.82 -7.34
N GLY A 35 6.29 7.13 -6.26
CA GLY A 35 7.26 6.47 -5.40
C GLY A 35 7.37 5.00 -5.76
N GLU A 36 8.28 4.32 -5.09
CA GLU A 36 8.59 2.91 -5.27
C GLU A 36 7.35 2.00 -5.34
N GLY A 37 6.45 2.07 -4.35
CA GLY A 37 5.23 1.25 -4.37
C GLY A 37 4.33 1.52 -5.58
N THR A 38 4.25 2.77 -6.06
CA THR A 38 3.48 3.10 -7.27
C THR A 38 4.21 2.64 -8.52
N ASP A 39 5.55 2.66 -8.56
CA ASP A 39 6.35 2.11 -9.66
C ASP A 39 6.05 0.61 -9.85
N PHE A 40 6.01 -0.14 -8.75
CA PHE A 40 5.58 -1.55 -8.80
C PHE A 40 4.15 -1.71 -9.33
N GLN A 41 3.22 -0.89 -8.87
CA GLN A 41 1.82 -0.95 -9.32
C GLN A 41 1.68 -0.68 -10.83
N LEU A 42 2.44 0.25 -11.38
CA LEU A 42 2.45 0.51 -12.82
C LEU A 42 2.94 -0.71 -13.61
N VAL A 43 3.97 -1.38 -13.11
CA VAL A 43 4.52 -2.60 -13.73
C VAL A 43 3.54 -3.77 -13.59
N TRP A 44 2.92 -3.95 -12.41
CA TRP A 44 1.93 -5.00 -12.16
C TRP A 44 0.67 -4.82 -13.01
N LEU A 45 0.17 -3.58 -13.11
CA LEU A 45 -0.97 -3.25 -13.96
C LEU A 45 -0.66 -3.62 -15.43
N ARG A 46 0.54 -3.29 -15.89
CA ARG A 46 1.00 -3.64 -17.25
C ARG A 46 1.14 -5.14 -17.45
N ALA A 47 1.65 -5.86 -16.45
CA ALA A 47 1.77 -7.32 -16.50
C ALA A 47 0.39 -7.98 -16.59
N MET A 48 -0.57 -7.56 -15.75
CA MET A 48 -1.94 -8.05 -15.79
C MET A 48 -2.66 -7.76 -17.11
N GLN A 49 -2.39 -6.62 -17.76
CA GLN A 49 -2.93 -6.33 -19.11
C GLN A 49 -2.47 -7.33 -20.16
N GLY A 50 -1.26 -7.87 -20.02
CA GLY A 50 -0.70 -8.87 -20.93
C GLY A 50 -1.14 -10.30 -20.63
N ALA A 51 -1.15 -10.67 -19.34
CA ALA A 51 -1.41 -12.03 -18.88
C ALA A 51 -2.89 -12.30 -18.57
N GLY A 52 -3.66 -11.26 -18.24
CA GLY A 52 -5.05 -11.39 -17.84
C GLY A 52 -5.27 -11.53 -16.32
N PRO A 53 -6.51 -11.86 -15.89
CA PRO A 53 -6.90 -11.88 -14.49
C PRO A 53 -6.26 -13.01 -13.66
N GLU A 54 -5.78 -14.06 -14.30
CA GLU A 54 -5.15 -15.22 -13.66
C GLU A 54 -3.60 -15.14 -13.66
N ILE A 55 -3.06 -13.90 -13.72
CA ILE A 55 -1.62 -13.68 -13.79
C ILE A 55 -0.83 -14.57 -12.83
N ALA A 56 0.15 -15.32 -13.35
CA ALA A 56 0.99 -16.19 -12.55
C ALA A 56 2.10 -15.42 -11.82
N THR A 57 2.61 -16.00 -10.71
CA THR A 57 3.73 -15.40 -9.96
C THR A 57 4.97 -15.23 -10.83
N ASP A 58 5.27 -16.18 -11.70
CA ASP A 58 6.41 -16.13 -12.62
C ASP A 58 6.31 -14.96 -13.63
N GLU A 59 5.08 -14.59 -14.01
CA GLU A 59 4.84 -13.43 -14.87
C GLU A 59 5.11 -12.11 -14.12
N LEU A 60 4.74 -12.03 -12.84
CA LEU A 60 5.09 -10.90 -11.96
C LEU A 60 6.62 -10.80 -11.81
N ILE A 61 7.30 -11.91 -11.52
CA ILE A 61 8.77 -11.95 -11.42
C ILE A 61 9.42 -11.51 -12.74
N SER A 62 8.92 -12.02 -13.86
CA SER A 62 9.43 -11.66 -15.19
C SER A 62 9.26 -10.17 -15.49
N ALA A 63 8.09 -9.60 -15.13
CA ALA A 63 7.83 -8.17 -15.27
C ALA A 63 8.73 -7.34 -14.36
N TRP A 64 8.92 -7.77 -13.11
CA TRP A 64 9.85 -7.14 -12.19
C TRP A 64 11.27 -7.09 -12.72
N LEU A 65 11.83 -8.25 -13.08
CA LEU A 65 13.20 -8.35 -13.58
C LEU A 65 13.44 -7.50 -14.83
N ARG A 66 12.42 -7.31 -15.65
CA ARG A 66 12.48 -6.53 -16.88
C ARG A 66 12.29 -5.04 -16.68
N HIS A 67 11.42 -4.63 -15.75
CA HIS A 67 10.93 -3.25 -15.68
C HIS A 67 11.20 -2.51 -14.37
N LEU A 68 11.69 -3.18 -13.32
CA LEU A 68 11.98 -2.55 -12.04
C LEU A 68 13.48 -2.56 -11.73
N GLY A 69 14.06 -1.37 -11.64
CA GLY A 69 15.48 -1.14 -11.38
C GLY A 69 15.81 -0.81 -9.93
N HIS A 70 14.87 -0.93 -8.99
CA HIS A 70 15.13 -0.70 -7.57
C HIS A 70 16.12 -1.73 -7.02
N VAL A 71 17.13 -1.26 -6.25
CA VAL A 71 18.26 -2.08 -5.78
C VAL A 71 18.52 -1.93 -4.27
N HIS A 72 17.53 -1.53 -3.49
CA HIS A 72 17.66 -1.33 -2.05
C HIS A 72 16.64 -2.17 -1.27
N GLY A 73 16.80 -2.26 0.05
CA GLY A 73 15.93 -3.03 0.92
C GLY A 73 15.90 -4.52 0.56
N GLU A 74 14.72 -5.07 0.41
CA GLU A 74 14.42 -6.47 0.09
C GLU A 74 14.72 -6.88 -1.37
N TYR A 75 14.72 -5.93 -2.29
CA TYR A 75 14.76 -6.20 -3.74
C TYR A 75 16.05 -6.90 -4.22
N PRO A 76 17.27 -6.50 -3.80
CA PRO A 76 18.48 -7.20 -4.22
C PRO A 76 18.53 -8.63 -3.71
N TYR A 77 17.96 -8.93 -2.54
CA TYR A 77 17.93 -10.28 -1.97
C TYR A 77 17.01 -11.18 -2.77
N ALA A 78 15.79 -10.76 -3.07
CA ALA A 78 14.86 -11.51 -3.90
C ALA A 78 15.45 -11.76 -5.30
N ARG A 79 16.05 -10.74 -5.94
CA ARG A 79 16.71 -10.88 -7.25
C ARG A 79 17.89 -11.86 -7.20
N ALA A 80 18.70 -11.84 -6.15
CA ALA A 80 19.80 -12.80 -5.98
C ALA A 80 19.28 -14.23 -5.79
N ASN A 81 18.15 -14.38 -5.09
CA ASN A 81 17.52 -15.67 -4.87
C ASN A 81 16.90 -16.24 -6.17
N PHE A 82 16.34 -15.41 -7.03
CA PHE A 82 15.93 -15.85 -8.39
C PHE A 82 17.12 -16.36 -9.20
N GLY A 83 18.27 -15.69 -9.13
CA GLY A 83 19.51 -16.14 -9.78
C GLY A 83 20.09 -17.46 -9.23
N ARG A 84 19.55 -17.95 -8.10
CA ARG A 84 19.88 -19.24 -7.47
C ARG A 84 18.77 -20.29 -7.64
N ASP A 85 17.82 -20.04 -8.54
CA ASP A 85 16.64 -20.91 -8.76
C ASP A 85 15.81 -21.14 -7.49
N MET A 86 15.71 -20.10 -6.64
CA MET A 86 14.87 -20.12 -5.44
C MET A 86 13.58 -19.34 -5.72
N PRO A 87 12.47 -20.03 -6.05
CA PRO A 87 11.19 -19.36 -6.29
C PRO A 87 10.51 -18.92 -4.98
N PRO A 88 9.44 -18.10 -5.05
CA PRO A 88 8.59 -17.84 -3.90
C PRO A 88 8.00 -19.14 -3.31
N PRO A 89 7.85 -19.22 -1.99
CA PRO A 89 8.13 -18.17 -0.99
C PRO A 89 9.59 -18.09 -0.56
N VAL A 90 10.46 -18.99 -1.02
CA VAL A 90 11.86 -19.08 -0.58
C VAL A 90 12.62 -17.80 -0.94
N SER A 91 12.34 -17.20 -2.11
CA SER A 91 12.96 -15.95 -2.55
C SER A 91 12.75 -14.78 -1.58
N GLY A 92 11.59 -14.72 -0.94
CA GLY A 92 11.26 -13.68 0.04
C GLY A 92 11.90 -13.90 1.42
N VAL A 93 12.34 -15.14 1.71
CA VAL A 93 12.83 -15.53 3.04
C VAL A 93 14.34 -15.67 3.10
N PHE A 94 14.93 -16.35 2.10
CA PHE A 94 16.31 -16.80 2.17
C PHE A 94 17.29 -15.61 2.16
N ASP A 95 18.11 -15.53 3.21
CA ASP A 95 19.14 -14.49 3.39
C ASP A 95 18.60 -13.04 3.22
N ASN A 96 17.33 -12.81 3.57
CA ASN A 96 16.66 -11.53 3.41
C ASN A 96 16.35 -10.89 4.78
N PRO A 97 17.20 -9.97 5.26
CA PRO A 97 16.97 -9.27 6.53
C PRO A 97 15.78 -8.29 6.47
N PHE A 98 15.34 -7.91 5.26
CA PHE A 98 14.23 -6.98 5.03
C PHE A 98 12.90 -7.68 4.73
N ARG A 99 12.80 -8.99 4.95
CA ARG A 99 11.61 -9.78 4.63
C ARG A 99 10.29 -9.31 5.29
N GLU A 100 10.38 -8.54 6.38
CA GLU A 100 9.22 -7.95 7.06
C GLU A 100 9.15 -6.42 6.87
N ALA A 101 9.89 -5.88 5.89
CA ALA A 101 9.82 -4.47 5.55
C ALA A 101 8.49 -4.11 4.86
N LEU A 102 8.29 -2.82 4.61
CA LEU A 102 7.02 -2.28 4.13
C LEU A 102 6.83 -2.30 2.60
N GLY A 103 7.79 -2.81 1.82
CA GLY A 103 7.73 -2.73 0.36
C GLY A 103 6.49 -3.39 -0.25
N ALA A 104 6.06 -4.56 0.28
CA ALA A 104 4.81 -5.20 -0.14
C ALA A 104 3.59 -4.36 0.24
N VAL A 105 3.56 -3.76 1.44
CA VAL A 105 2.47 -2.86 1.88
C VAL A 105 2.35 -1.66 0.95
N ALA A 106 3.48 -1.09 0.52
CA ALA A 106 3.49 0.11 -0.33
C ALA A 106 2.82 -0.09 -1.70
N ARG A 107 2.66 -1.34 -2.16
CA ARG A 107 2.08 -1.69 -3.47
C ARG A 107 0.78 -2.49 -3.40
N ALA A 108 0.39 -2.96 -2.21
CA ALA A 108 -0.70 -3.91 -2.02
C ALA A 108 -2.09 -3.40 -2.39
N ASP A 109 -2.36 -2.10 -2.26
CA ASP A 109 -3.65 -1.48 -2.53
C ASP A 109 -4.11 -1.63 -4.00
N LEU A 110 -3.18 -1.87 -4.96
CA LEU A 110 -3.53 -2.23 -6.34
C LEU A 110 -4.41 -3.49 -6.38
N TRP A 111 -4.07 -4.50 -5.59
CA TRP A 111 -4.79 -5.76 -5.59
C TRP A 111 -6.24 -5.62 -5.14
N GLY A 112 -6.50 -4.71 -4.20
CA GLY A 112 -7.87 -4.32 -3.85
C GLY A 112 -8.59 -3.58 -4.96
N MET A 113 -7.87 -2.74 -5.72
CA MET A 113 -8.47 -1.99 -6.83
C MET A 113 -8.85 -2.88 -8.03
N VAL A 114 -8.11 -3.97 -8.28
CA VAL A 114 -8.41 -4.93 -9.36
C VAL A 114 -9.35 -6.06 -8.91
N ALA A 115 -9.69 -6.14 -7.61
CA ALA A 115 -10.69 -7.06 -7.07
C ALA A 115 -11.73 -6.27 -6.22
N PRO A 116 -12.48 -5.31 -6.84
CA PRO A 116 -13.37 -4.43 -6.10
C PRO A 116 -14.55 -5.19 -5.48
N GLY A 117 -14.72 -5.09 -4.16
CA GLY A 117 -15.79 -5.76 -3.41
C GLY A 117 -15.56 -7.26 -3.17
N ASP A 118 -14.38 -7.77 -3.51
CA ASP A 118 -13.95 -9.14 -3.21
C ASP A 118 -12.62 -9.12 -2.42
N PRO A 119 -12.68 -8.91 -1.08
CA PRO A 119 -11.50 -8.85 -0.24
C PRO A 119 -10.67 -10.13 -0.21
N GLU A 120 -11.29 -11.30 -0.38
CA GLU A 120 -10.59 -12.59 -0.41
C GLU A 120 -9.74 -12.71 -1.69
N GLN A 121 -10.28 -12.36 -2.84
CA GLN A 121 -9.54 -12.32 -4.08
C GLN A 121 -8.39 -11.30 -4.03
N ALA A 122 -8.64 -10.12 -3.45
CA ALA A 122 -7.59 -9.10 -3.24
C ALA A 122 -6.46 -9.63 -2.33
N ALA A 123 -6.81 -10.33 -1.26
CA ALA A 123 -5.89 -10.96 -0.33
C ALA A 123 -5.03 -12.05 -1.02
N TRP A 124 -5.64 -12.86 -1.88
CA TRP A 124 -4.94 -13.87 -2.66
C TRP A 124 -3.89 -13.27 -3.59
N PHE A 125 -4.23 -12.22 -4.35
CA PHE A 125 -3.27 -11.50 -5.18
C PHE A 125 -2.15 -10.88 -4.35
N ALA A 126 -2.50 -10.18 -3.27
CA ALA A 126 -1.53 -9.51 -2.41
C ALA A 126 -0.56 -10.50 -1.76
N ARG A 127 -1.03 -11.68 -1.34
CA ARG A 127 -0.19 -12.74 -0.80
C ARG A 127 0.84 -13.20 -1.81
N ARG A 128 0.42 -13.51 -3.05
CA ARG A 128 1.30 -14.00 -4.10
C ARG A 128 2.36 -12.99 -4.50
N ASP A 129 1.97 -11.71 -4.64
CA ASP A 129 2.91 -10.62 -4.87
C ASP A 129 3.89 -10.45 -3.71
N ALA A 130 3.37 -10.36 -2.47
CA ALA A 130 4.21 -10.12 -1.31
C ALA A 130 5.23 -11.23 -1.06
N MET A 131 4.85 -12.50 -1.29
CA MET A 131 5.75 -13.66 -1.09
C MET A 131 6.94 -13.69 -2.06
N ILE A 132 6.94 -12.87 -3.10
CA ILE A 132 8.08 -12.76 -4.03
C ILE A 132 9.34 -12.28 -3.29
N ASP A 133 9.19 -11.31 -2.38
CA ASP A 133 10.30 -10.61 -1.72
C ASP A 133 10.11 -10.42 -0.20
N HIS A 134 8.98 -10.84 0.36
CA HIS A 134 8.65 -10.71 1.79
C HIS A 134 8.16 -12.02 2.41
N SER A 135 8.05 -12.00 3.74
CA SER A 135 7.44 -13.07 4.54
C SER A 135 6.85 -12.49 5.84
N GLY A 136 6.14 -13.35 6.60
CA GLY A 136 5.61 -12.97 7.93
C GLY A 136 4.82 -11.66 7.88
N ALA A 137 5.18 -10.72 8.75
CA ALA A 137 4.46 -9.47 8.91
C ALA A 137 4.41 -8.61 7.64
N GLY A 138 5.39 -8.70 6.73
CA GLY A 138 5.37 -8.01 5.44
C GLY A 138 4.23 -8.49 4.55
N VAL A 139 4.02 -9.81 4.49
CA VAL A 139 2.92 -10.43 3.75
C VAL A 139 1.56 -10.14 4.40
N GLU A 140 1.46 -10.32 5.71
CA GLU A 140 0.22 -10.13 6.47
C GLU A 140 -0.28 -8.68 6.37
N ALA A 141 0.59 -7.69 6.53
CA ALA A 141 0.24 -6.28 6.39
C ALA A 141 -0.18 -5.90 4.96
N ALA A 142 0.41 -6.53 3.94
CA ALA A 142 0.01 -6.34 2.54
C ALA A 142 -1.39 -6.92 2.27
N ILE A 143 -1.69 -8.13 2.78
CA ILE A 143 -3.02 -8.75 2.69
C ILE A 143 -4.07 -7.87 3.37
N TRP A 144 -3.80 -7.40 4.59
CA TRP A 144 -4.69 -6.51 5.33
C TRP A 144 -5.02 -5.25 4.53
N LEU A 145 -4.03 -4.57 3.96
CA LEU A 145 -4.24 -3.35 3.18
C LEU A 145 -5.02 -3.61 1.88
N ALA A 146 -4.68 -4.67 1.16
CA ALA A 146 -5.37 -5.05 -0.07
C ALA A 146 -6.85 -5.38 0.18
N GLY A 147 -7.14 -6.12 1.25
CA GLY A 147 -8.50 -6.42 1.67
C GLY A 147 -9.31 -5.18 1.99
N MET A 148 -8.74 -4.24 2.74
CA MET A 148 -9.38 -2.94 2.99
C MET A 148 -9.63 -2.16 1.70
N ALA A 149 -8.66 -2.12 0.78
CA ALA A 149 -8.82 -1.40 -0.48
C ALA A 149 -9.93 -2.00 -1.35
N SER A 150 -10.06 -3.33 -1.35
CA SER A 150 -11.17 -4.02 -2.01
C SER A 150 -12.53 -3.69 -1.37
N ALA A 151 -12.61 -3.80 -0.05
CA ALA A 151 -13.84 -3.53 0.70
C ALA A 151 -14.30 -2.06 0.59
N ALA A 152 -13.38 -1.11 0.41
CA ALA A 152 -13.67 0.32 0.35
C ALA A 152 -14.57 0.74 -0.84
N PHE A 153 -14.76 -0.12 -1.83
CA PHE A 153 -15.72 0.12 -2.91
C PHE A 153 -17.19 0.02 -2.42
N ALA A 154 -17.46 -0.76 -1.38
CA ALA A 154 -18.79 -0.99 -0.85
C ALA A 154 -18.98 -0.47 0.58
N GLU A 155 -17.95 -0.50 1.41
CA GLU A 155 -17.98 -0.09 2.81
C GLU A 155 -17.43 1.34 2.98
N LYS A 156 -18.12 2.17 3.76
CA LYS A 156 -17.73 3.56 4.02
C LYS A 156 -17.31 3.81 5.47
N ASP A 157 -17.65 2.89 6.37
CA ASP A 157 -17.25 2.95 7.77
C ASP A 157 -15.80 2.49 7.94
N ILE A 158 -14.97 3.40 8.43
CA ILE A 158 -13.52 3.15 8.61
C ILE A 158 -13.24 2.00 9.57
N SER A 159 -14.01 1.90 10.66
CA SER A 159 -13.82 0.84 11.65
C SER A 159 -14.13 -0.53 11.05
N ARG A 160 -15.21 -0.62 10.25
CA ARG A 160 -15.58 -1.84 9.55
C ARG A 160 -14.55 -2.23 8.48
N LEU A 161 -13.98 -1.26 7.75
CA LEU A 161 -12.90 -1.53 6.79
C LEU A 161 -11.68 -2.14 7.48
N ILE A 162 -11.27 -1.57 8.62
CA ILE A 162 -10.15 -2.10 9.40
C ILE A 162 -10.43 -3.53 9.85
N GLU A 163 -11.64 -3.82 10.35
CA GLU A 163 -12.03 -5.17 10.79
C GLU A 163 -12.13 -6.17 9.63
N GLN A 164 -12.64 -5.76 8.46
CA GLN A 164 -12.67 -6.62 7.28
C GLN A 164 -11.26 -7.03 6.85
N GLY A 165 -10.32 -6.09 6.82
CA GLY A 165 -8.93 -6.41 6.55
C GLY A 165 -8.32 -7.36 7.60
N LEU A 166 -8.62 -7.13 8.90
CA LEU A 166 -8.16 -8.00 9.99
C LEU A 166 -8.73 -9.42 9.91
N GLY A 167 -9.90 -9.59 9.31
CA GLY A 167 -10.51 -10.90 9.07
C GLY A 167 -9.75 -11.78 8.08
N LEU A 168 -8.86 -11.21 7.26
CA LEU A 168 -8.11 -11.90 6.21
C LEU A 168 -6.72 -12.39 6.65
N ILE A 169 -6.28 -12.03 7.85
CA ILE A 169 -4.96 -12.38 8.38
C ILE A 169 -5.07 -13.10 9.74
N PRO A 170 -4.08 -13.93 10.12
CA PRO A 170 -4.10 -14.61 11.41
C PRO A 170 -4.29 -13.62 12.57
N SER A 171 -5.22 -13.94 13.47
CA SER A 171 -5.59 -13.04 14.56
C SER A 171 -4.47 -12.74 15.54
N ASP A 172 -3.48 -13.64 15.64
CA ASP A 172 -2.33 -13.59 16.54
C ASP A 172 -1.04 -13.11 15.85
N CYS A 173 -1.10 -12.75 14.55
CA CYS A 173 0.06 -12.21 13.86
C CYS A 173 0.43 -10.80 14.38
N ARG A 174 1.68 -10.38 14.16
CA ARG A 174 2.20 -9.11 14.67
C ARG A 174 1.44 -7.91 14.08
N ALA A 175 1.10 -7.95 12.80
CA ALA A 175 0.34 -6.89 12.13
C ALA A 175 -1.07 -6.75 12.72
N ALA A 176 -1.80 -7.86 12.91
CA ALA A 176 -3.14 -7.85 13.50
C ALA A 176 -3.13 -7.32 14.94
N ARG A 177 -2.15 -7.74 15.75
CA ARG A 177 -2.00 -7.24 17.12
C ARG A 177 -1.75 -5.73 17.16
N ALA A 178 -0.83 -5.23 16.33
CA ALA A 178 -0.52 -3.81 16.28
C ALA A 178 -1.72 -2.96 15.88
N VAL A 179 -2.47 -3.38 14.85
CA VAL A 179 -3.69 -2.67 14.41
C VAL A 179 -4.76 -2.68 15.51
N ARG A 180 -5.04 -3.83 16.17
CA ARG A 180 -6.01 -3.89 17.26
C ARG A 180 -5.60 -3.06 18.47
N ASP A 181 -4.33 -3.04 18.81
CA ASP A 181 -3.81 -2.19 19.89
C ASP A 181 -3.98 -0.72 19.56
N VAL A 182 -3.73 -0.31 18.31
CA VAL A 182 -3.97 1.08 17.85
C VAL A 182 -5.46 1.44 17.97
N VAL A 183 -6.38 0.56 17.51
CA VAL A 183 -7.82 0.77 17.63
C VAL A 183 -8.21 0.97 19.09
N ARG A 184 -7.74 0.10 19.99
CA ARG A 184 -8.01 0.18 21.43
C ARG A 184 -7.43 1.44 22.04
N TRP A 185 -6.15 1.73 21.84
CA TRP A 185 -5.49 2.90 22.46
C TRP A 185 -6.07 4.23 21.97
N HIS A 186 -6.40 4.32 20.66
CA HIS A 186 -7.02 5.51 20.12
C HIS A 186 -8.44 5.71 20.69
N GLY A 187 -9.20 4.62 20.86
CA GLY A 187 -10.50 4.65 21.54
C GLY A 187 -10.42 5.10 22.99
N GLU A 188 -9.40 4.67 23.74
CA GLU A 188 -9.19 5.03 25.14
C GLU A 188 -8.73 6.48 25.33
N HIS A 189 -7.91 7.01 24.44
CA HIS A 189 -7.22 8.29 24.66
C HIS A 189 -7.64 9.41 23.71
N ALA A 190 -8.22 9.09 22.55
CA ALA A 190 -8.58 10.02 21.49
C ALA A 190 -7.43 10.97 21.05
N SER A 191 -6.18 10.58 21.30
CA SER A 191 -4.97 11.32 20.95
C SER A 191 -4.13 10.51 19.99
N TRP A 192 -3.96 11.02 18.77
CA TRP A 192 -3.14 10.34 17.76
C TRP A 192 -1.66 10.29 18.15
N ASP A 193 -1.12 11.36 18.71
CA ASP A 193 0.29 11.45 19.08
C ASP A 193 0.63 10.45 20.20
N ARG A 194 -0.22 10.37 21.24
CA ARG A 194 -0.06 9.37 22.30
C ARG A 194 -0.20 7.94 21.77
N THR A 195 -1.17 7.67 20.89
CA THR A 195 -1.34 6.35 20.29
C THR A 195 -0.15 5.96 19.43
N ARG A 196 0.37 6.92 18.63
CA ARG A 196 1.61 6.75 17.89
C ARG A 196 2.77 6.37 18.80
N GLU A 197 2.98 7.11 19.89
CA GLU A 197 4.07 6.83 20.83
C GLU A 197 3.96 5.40 21.41
N MET A 198 2.77 4.97 21.79
CA MET A 198 2.52 3.61 22.29
C MET A 198 2.80 2.56 21.21
N LEU A 199 2.37 2.79 19.98
CA LEU A 199 2.66 1.91 18.85
C LEU A 199 4.17 1.74 18.62
N LEU A 200 4.90 2.87 18.56
CA LEU A 200 6.34 2.83 18.34
C LEU A 200 7.09 2.14 19.48
N ARG A 201 6.71 2.41 20.73
CA ARG A 201 7.34 1.72 21.89
C ARG A 201 7.12 0.21 21.88
N SER A 202 5.96 -0.25 21.39
CA SER A 202 5.58 -1.68 21.45
C SER A 202 6.02 -2.48 20.24
N TYR A 203 6.14 -1.85 19.06
CA TYR A 203 6.25 -2.57 17.79
C TYR A 203 7.41 -2.11 16.90
N SER A 204 8.02 -0.93 17.12
CA SER A 204 9.07 -0.47 16.22
C SER A 204 10.35 -1.29 16.34
N SER A 205 11.03 -1.42 15.21
CA SER A 205 12.42 -1.85 15.12
C SER A 205 13.35 -0.63 14.91
N GLU A 206 14.65 -0.85 14.85
CA GLU A 206 15.61 0.21 14.50
C GLU A 206 15.43 0.69 13.04
N ASP A 207 14.95 -0.21 12.19
CA ASP A 207 14.65 0.09 10.78
C ASP A 207 13.27 0.77 10.68
N GLY A 208 13.24 2.02 10.20
CA GLY A 208 12.02 2.79 9.99
C GLY A 208 11.09 2.23 8.90
N ARG A 209 11.43 1.11 8.27
CA ARG A 209 10.67 0.43 7.19
C ARG A 209 9.84 -0.75 7.68
N ASP A 210 9.48 -0.80 8.94
CA ASP A 210 8.72 -1.89 9.56
C ASP A 210 7.25 -1.90 9.08
N SER A 211 6.82 -3.02 8.48
CA SER A 211 5.45 -3.20 7.97
C SER A 211 4.39 -3.19 9.08
N VAL A 212 4.73 -3.66 10.28
CA VAL A 212 3.82 -3.68 11.44
C VAL A 212 3.52 -2.27 11.90
N VAL A 213 4.56 -1.44 12.00
CA VAL A 213 4.41 -0.01 12.36
C VAL A 213 3.64 0.72 11.27
N ALA A 214 3.95 0.46 9.99
CA ALA A 214 3.23 1.08 8.87
C ALA A 214 1.72 0.75 8.91
N ALA A 215 1.35 -0.51 9.14
CA ALA A 215 -0.06 -0.91 9.30
C ALA A 215 -0.74 -0.18 10.46
N GLY A 216 -0.07 -0.11 11.63
CA GLY A 216 -0.59 0.64 12.78
C GLY A 216 -0.75 2.13 12.50
N LEU A 217 0.19 2.77 11.82
CA LEU A 217 0.10 4.21 11.47
C LEU A 217 -0.98 4.49 10.42
N ILE A 218 -1.20 3.60 9.46
CA ILE A 218 -2.32 3.69 8.50
C ILE A 218 -3.65 3.62 9.26
N ALA A 219 -3.82 2.62 10.13
CA ALA A 219 -5.03 2.49 10.96
C ALA A 219 -5.28 3.73 11.84
N LEU A 220 -4.23 4.21 12.52
CA LEU A 220 -4.29 5.42 13.34
C LEU A 220 -4.75 6.64 12.56
N SER A 221 -4.19 6.83 11.38
CA SER A 221 -4.47 7.98 10.53
C SER A 221 -5.92 7.99 10.05
N LEU A 222 -6.45 6.83 9.67
CA LEU A 222 -7.83 6.65 9.27
C LEU A 222 -8.80 6.90 10.44
N LEU A 223 -8.51 6.35 11.62
CA LEU A 223 -9.32 6.51 12.82
C LEU A 223 -9.35 7.97 13.30
N ASN A 224 -8.20 8.64 13.34
CA ASN A 224 -8.12 10.04 13.74
C ASN A 224 -8.80 10.98 12.76
N GLY A 225 -8.73 10.65 11.47
CA GLY A 225 -9.36 11.42 10.38
C GLY A 225 -10.88 11.28 10.34
N ARG A 226 -11.44 10.15 10.78
CA ARG A 226 -12.90 9.89 10.82
C ARG A 226 -13.58 10.09 9.46
N GLY A 227 -12.93 9.68 8.38
CA GLY A 227 -13.42 9.84 7.01
C GLY A 227 -13.08 11.19 6.36
N ASP A 228 -12.52 12.15 7.07
CA ASP A 228 -11.99 13.38 6.49
C ASP A 228 -10.64 13.09 5.80
N PHE A 229 -10.56 13.41 4.50
CA PHE A 229 -9.41 13.10 3.67
C PHE A 229 -8.14 13.84 4.13
N GLU A 230 -8.23 15.17 4.26
CA GLU A 230 -7.07 15.99 4.60
C GLU A 230 -6.57 15.69 5.99
N ARG A 231 -7.46 15.65 6.97
CA ARG A 231 -7.11 15.31 8.35
C ARG A 231 -6.42 13.96 8.46
N SER A 232 -6.88 12.95 7.71
CA SER A 232 -6.26 11.62 7.73
C SER A 232 -4.86 11.64 7.13
N VAL A 233 -4.68 12.27 5.94
CA VAL A 233 -3.38 12.35 5.28
C VAL A 233 -2.39 13.19 6.09
N VAL A 234 -2.85 14.30 6.67
CA VAL A 234 -2.04 15.15 7.56
C VAL A 234 -1.62 14.39 8.81
N THR A 235 -2.54 13.61 9.43
CA THR A 235 -2.19 12.74 10.56
C THR A 235 -1.11 11.73 10.17
N ALA A 236 -1.25 11.06 9.01
CA ALA A 236 -0.25 10.12 8.53
C ALA A 236 1.12 10.78 8.33
N ALA A 237 1.16 11.98 7.73
CA ALA A 237 2.39 12.75 7.56
C ALA A 237 3.00 13.17 8.90
N SER A 238 2.16 13.67 9.81
CA SER A 238 2.59 14.11 11.16
C SER A 238 3.17 12.97 11.99
N CYS A 239 2.77 11.74 11.73
CA CYS A 239 3.38 10.57 12.35
C CYS A 239 4.85 10.37 11.97
N GLY A 240 5.33 10.94 10.86
CA GLY A 240 6.69 10.67 10.38
C GLY A 240 6.91 9.19 10.05
N TRP A 241 8.06 8.65 10.45
CA TRP A 241 8.42 7.25 10.19
C TRP A 241 8.41 6.96 8.69
N SER A 242 7.60 6.02 8.21
CA SER A 242 7.44 5.72 6.78
C SER A 242 6.28 6.53 6.16
N SER A 243 6.29 7.85 6.36
CA SER A 243 5.18 8.74 6.01
C SER A 243 4.88 8.78 4.51
N GLY A 244 5.86 8.57 3.65
CA GLY A 244 5.65 8.44 2.21
C GLY A 244 4.72 7.28 1.85
N CYS A 245 4.89 6.13 2.50
CA CYS A 245 4.06 4.94 2.34
C CYS A 245 2.69 5.09 3.06
N THR A 246 2.70 5.50 4.34
CA THR A 246 1.47 5.58 5.13
C THR A 246 0.50 6.62 4.59
N CYS A 247 0.97 7.79 4.16
CA CYS A 247 0.14 8.79 3.49
C CYS A 247 -0.39 8.31 2.14
N ALA A 248 0.42 7.56 1.37
CA ALA A 248 -0.02 6.97 0.11
C ALA A 248 -1.18 6.00 0.32
N ALA A 249 -1.05 5.07 1.27
CA ALA A 249 -2.08 4.08 1.60
C ALA A 249 -3.34 4.75 2.15
N THR A 250 -3.20 5.68 3.11
CA THR A 250 -4.32 6.46 3.66
C THR A 250 -5.06 7.23 2.57
N GLY A 251 -4.33 7.91 1.69
CA GLY A 251 -4.92 8.64 0.56
C GLY A 251 -5.58 7.74 -0.48
N THR A 252 -5.08 6.51 -0.69
CA THR A 252 -5.75 5.52 -1.55
C THR A 252 -7.07 5.09 -0.95
N LEU A 253 -7.06 4.62 0.30
CA LEU A 253 -8.25 4.09 0.97
C LEU A 253 -9.36 5.13 1.03
N LEU A 254 -9.04 6.36 1.43
CA LEU A 254 -10.05 7.43 1.46
C LEU A 254 -10.48 7.88 0.06
N GLY A 255 -9.58 7.84 -0.92
CA GLY A 255 -9.96 8.07 -2.32
C GLY A 255 -10.98 7.04 -2.83
N LEU A 256 -10.86 5.77 -2.43
CA LEU A 256 -11.82 4.71 -2.74
C LEU A 256 -13.13 4.89 -1.97
N VAL A 257 -13.06 5.24 -0.69
CA VAL A 257 -14.24 5.48 0.16
C VAL A 257 -15.07 6.67 -0.33
N LEU A 258 -14.42 7.78 -0.64
CA LEU A 258 -15.07 9.05 -0.97
C LEU A 258 -15.41 9.20 -2.45
N GLY A 259 -14.67 8.53 -3.33
CA GLY A 259 -14.72 8.80 -4.75
C GLY A 259 -14.14 10.19 -5.09
N VAL A 260 -14.02 10.50 -6.38
CA VAL A 260 -13.42 11.77 -6.84
C VAL A 260 -14.21 12.99 -6.37
N GLU A 261 -15.53 12.90 -6.32
CA GLU A 261 -16.40 14.00 -5.93
C GLU A 261 -16.36 14.31 -4.42
N GLY A 262 -15.99 13.33 -3.59
CA GLY A 262 -15.85 13.50 -2.14
C GLY A 262 -14.49 14.03 -1.71
N LEU A 263 -13.54 14.18 -2.62
CA LEU A 263 -12.23 14.76 -2.32
C LEU A 263 -12.29 16.27 -2.21
N PRO A 264 -11.53 16.92 -1.30
CA PRO A 264 -11.46 18.38 -1.23
C PRO A 264 -10.98 19.00 -2.54
N ASP A 265 -11.55 20.15 -2.92
CA ASP A 265 -11.29 20.80 -4.21
C ASP A 265 -9.81 21.07 -4.47
N GLU A 266 -9.07 21.49 -3.46
CA GLU A 266 -7.62 21.75 -3.56
C GLU A 266 -6.85 20.49 -3.96
N TRP A 267 -7.19 19.33 -3.34
CA TRP A 267 -6.57 18.06 -3.63
C TRP A 267 -6.94 17.54 -5.01
N ARG A 268 -8.20 17.71 -5.39
CA ARG A 268 -8.72 17.33 -6.70
C ARG A 268 -8.08 18.15 -7.82
N SER A 269 -7.98 19.47 -7.64
CA SER A 269 -7.36 20.37 -8.60
C SER A 269 -5.85 20.15 -8.76
N ALA A 270 -5.19 19.76 -7.68
CA ALA A 270 -3.76 19.44 -7.68
C ALA A 270 -3.45 18.07 -8.29
N ALA A 271 -4.39 17.14 -8.22
CA ALA A 271 -4.29 15.83 -8.88
C ALA A 271 -4.48 15.99 -10.40
N ARG A 272 -3.49 16.62 -11.06
CA ARG A 272 -3.49 16.73 -12.52
C ARG A 272 -3.55 15.34 -13.14
N ASP A 273 -4.15 15.24 -14.32
CA ASP A 273 -4.18 13.99 -15.11
C ASP A 273 -2.78 13.64 -15.67
N GLN A 274 -1.74 13.78 -14.85
CA GLN A 274 -0.37 13.47 -15.21
C GLN A 274 0.33 12.82 -14.04
N LEU A 275 0.77 11.60 -14.26
CA LEU A 275 1.65 10.85 -13.39
C LEU A 275 2.97 10.62 -14.13
N VAL A 276 4.08 10.91 -13.47
CA VAL A 276 5.42 10.57 -13.96
C VAL A 276 5.95 9.41 -13.14
N ALA A 277 6.20 8.28 -13.78
CA ALA A 277 6.82 7.13 -13.13
C ALA A 277 8.21 7.48 -12.60
N GLY A 278 8.56 6.92 -11.46
CA GLY A 278 9.84 7.08 -10.81
C GLY A 278 11.01 6.56 -11.65
N TRP A 279 12.23 6.85 -11.20
CA TRP A 279 13.45 6.39 -11.87
C TRP A 279 13.63 4.87 -11.81
N GLY A 280 12.90 4.19 -10.92
CA GLY A 280 12.90 2.74 -10.81
C GLY A 280 12.17 2.02 -11.94
N VAL A 281 11.35 2.71 -12.76
CA VAL A 281 10.67 2.11 -13.90
C VAL A 281 11.57 2.18 -15.14
N VAL A 282 11.86 1.02 -15.73
CA VAL A 282 12.75 0.86 -16.87
C VAL A 282 12.01 0.24 -18.05
N GLY A 283 12.25 0.75 -19.26
CA GLY A 283 11.70 0.17 -20.49
C GLY A 283 10.19 0.34 -20.70
N LEU A 284 9.54 1.16 -19.87
CA LEU A 284 8.15 1.58 -20.03
C LEU A 284 8.07 3.11 -20.16
N SER A 285 6.94 3.61 -20.71
CA SER A 285 6.67 5.04 -20.71
C SER A 285 6.58 5.56 -19.27
N ARG A 286 7.31 6.64 -19.00
CA ARG A 286 7.28 7.27 -17.68
C ARG A 286 6.11 8.22 -17.48
N ASN A 287 5.49 8.68 -18.56
CA ASN A 287 4.33 9.55 -18.50
C ASN A 287 3.06 8.71 -18.62
N ALA A 288 2.15 8.87 -17.68
CA ALA A 288 0.85 8.22 -17.66
C ALA A 288 -0.25 9.25 -17.34
N SER A 289 -1.45 9.04 -17.87
CA SER A 289 -2.66 9.73 -17.45
C SER A 289 -3.28 8.94 -16.30
N SER A 290 -3.65 9.63 -15.22
CA SER A 290 -4.35 9.00 -14.10
C SER A 290 -5.73 8.49 -14.52
N GLY A 291 -6.43 9.18 -15.43
CA GLY A 291 -7.69 8.72 -16.00
C GLY A 291 -7.52 7.43 -16.78
N VAL A 292 -6.52 7.36 -17.66
CA VAL A 292 -6.21 6.12 -18.42
C VAL A 292 -5.86 4.95 -17.49
N LEU A 293 -5.07 5.19 -16.44
CA LEU A 293 -4.74 4.15 -15.46
C LEU A 293 -5.97 3.68 -14.69
N ALA A 294 -6.88 4.59 -14.34
CA ALA A 294 -8.14 4.25 -13.69
C ALA A 294 -9.01 3.38 -14.60
N ASP A 295 -9.18 3.76 -15.88
CA ASP A 295 -9.95 2.98 -16.85
C ASP A 295 -9.37 1.57 -17.03
N GLN A 296 -8.05 1.46 -17.14
CA GLN A 296 -7.34 0.19 -17.26
C GLN A 296 -7.53 -0.68 -16.01
N THR A 297 -7.46 -0.09 -14.81
CA THR A 297 -7.70 -0.79 -13.55
C THR A 297 -9.15 -1.28 -13.45
N CYS A 298 -10.12 -0.45 -13.84
CA CYS A 298 -11.53 -0.82 -13.88
C CYS A 298 -11.79 -1.98 -14.86
N GLU A 299 -11.17 -1.96 -16.03
CA GLU A 299 -11.32 -3.05 -17.01
C GLU A 299 -10.75 -4.37 -16.47
N LEU A 300 -9.57 -4.33 -15.86
CA LEU A 300 -9.01 -5.51 -15.19
C LEU A 300 -9.91 -6.00 -14.05
N GLY A 301 -10.46 -5.10 -13.24
CA GLY A 301 -11.41 -5.48 -12.19
C GLY A 301 -12.66 -6.19 -12.74
N ARG A 302 -13.18 -5.75 -13.90
CA ARG A 302 -14.27 -6.46 -14.56
C ARG A 302 -13.87 -7.85 -15.06
N LEU A 303 -12.65 -8.01 -15.55
CA LEU A 303 -12.12 -9.30 -15.98
C LEU A 303 -11.93 -10.25 -14.79
N VAL A 304 -11.35 -9.78 -13.69
CA VAL A 304 -11.19 -10.54 -12.44
C VAL A 304 -12.55 -11.00 -11.92
N ALA A 305 -13.55 -10.11 -11.84
CA ALA A 305 -14.89 -10.45 -11.39
C ALA A 305 -15.59 -11.51 -12.28
N ARG A 306 -15.29 -11.54 -13.58
CA ARG A 306 -15.82 -12.55 -14.51
C ARG A 306 -15.11 -13.89 -14.42
N ALA A 307 -13.82 -13.90 -14.11
CA ALA A 307 -13.06 -15.14 -13.94
C ALA A 307 -13.49 -15.92 -12.69
N GLY A 308 -14.07 -15.24 -11.70
CA GLY A 308 -14.49 -15.83 -10.43
C GLY A 308 -13.36 -15.89 -9.39
N ALA A 309 -13.71 -16.22 -8.15
CA ALA A 309 -12.74 -16.36 -7.06
C ALA A 309 -11.79 -17.54 -7.32
N THR A 310 -10.50 -17.30 -7.19
CA THR A 310 -9.50 -18.36 -7.25
C THR A 310 -9.45 -19.10 -5.91
N PRO A 311 -9.50 -20.44 -5.87
CA PRO A 311 -9.46 -21.20 -4.62
C PRO A 311 -8.15 -20.98 -3.87
N TRP A 312 -8.23 -20.80 -2.54
CA TRP A 312 -7.07 -20.68 -1.65
C TRP A 312 -6.18 -21.94 -1.59
N GLU A 313 -6.68 -23.07 -2.08
CA GLU A 313 -6.04 -24.39 -1.98
C GLU A 313 -4.86 -24.58 -2.97
N GLU A 314 -4.63 -23.65 -3.89
CA GLU A 314 -3.56 -23.75 -4.91
C GLU A 314 -2.23 -23.09 -4.50
N LEU A 315 -2.05 -22.71 -3.23
CA LEU A 315 -0.84 -22.14 -2.65
C LEU A 315 -0.29 -23.08 -1.58
#